data_536b088ced2f351f71d4d66852921906
#
_entry.id   536b088ced2f351f71d4d66852921906
#
_cell.length_a   1.000
_cell.length_b   1.000
_cell.length_c   1.000
_cell.angle_alpha   90.00
_cell.angle_beta   90.00
_cell.angle_gamma   90.00
#
_symmetry.space_group_name_H-M   'P 1'
#
loop_
_entity.id
_entity.type
_entity.pdbx_description
1 polymer ?
#
loop_
_entity_poly.entity_id
_entity_poly.type
_entity_poly.pdbx_seq_one_letter_code
_entity_poly.pdbx_strand_id
1 'polypeptide(L)'
;MSALIITTNYGIEQDELKQPLEALKAAGIPVTHAAVEVSPVQTLEGDKDPGETFEPDALLSDVNPDDHDVLVIPGGTINADTLRTNEAAVSLVQSFAKSGRTIAAICHGPWLLAEADVAGGKTMTSYPSLQTDLRNAGATWVDQELKTCEAEGFTLLTSRNPGDLDAFSSAVVDAAR
;
A
#
# COMPACT_ATOMS: atom_id res chain seq x y z
N MET A 1 -5.48 4.75 -17.00
CA MET A 1 -5.65 4.92 -15.54
C MET A 1 -4.35 5.35 -14.91
N SER A 2 -4.32 5.75 -13.64
CA SER A 2 -3.11 6.19 -12.92
C SER A 2 -3.04 5.57 -11.54
N ALA A 3 -1.84 5.44 -10.99
CA ALA A 3 -1.61 4.86 -9.66
C ALA A 3 -1.05 5.91 -8.69
N LEU A 4 -1.40 5.77 -7.41
CA LEU A 4 -0.84 6.51 -6.30
C LEU A 4 -0.12 5.54 -5.37
N ILE A 5 1.14 5.79 -5.06
CA ILE A 5 1.89 5.06 -4.01
C ILE A 5 2.08 6.00 -2.84
N ILE A 6 1.75 5.56 -1.63
CA ILE A 6 1.87 6.39 -0.42
C ILE A 6 2.87 5.80 0.56
N THR A 7 3.72 6.64 1.12
CA THR A 7 4.74 6.26 2.10
C THR A 7 4.95 7.34 3.16
N THR A 8 5.64 6.98 4.23
CA THR A 8 6.37 7.95 5.05
C THR A 8 7.73 8.24 4.42
N ASN A 9 8.58 9.03 5.09
CA ASN A 9 9.93 9.33 4.58
C ASN A 9 11.02 8.40 5.12
N TYR A 10 10.66 7.39 5.93
CA TYR A 10 11.63 6.45 6.48
C TYR A 10 11.04 5.07 6.76
N GLY A 11 11.86 4.04 6.52
CA GLY A 11 11.57 2.69 6.98
C GLY A 11 10.64 1.87 6.08
N ILE A 12 10.49 2.27 4.82
CA ILE A 12 9.78 1.47 3.81
C ILE A 12 10.66 0.28 3.43
N GLU A 13 10.10 -0.93 3.36
CA GLU A 13 10.81 -2.06 2.75
C GLU A 13 11.09 -1.75 1.28
N GLN A 14 12.37 -1.70 0.89
CA GLN A 14 12.80 -1.15 -0.40
C GLN A 14 12.09 -1.76 -1.58
N ASP A 15 12.07 -3.07 -1.68
CA ASP A 15 11.51 -3.77 -2.83
C ASP A 15 9.99 -3.59 -2.95
N GLU A 16 9.30 -3.39 -1.83
CA GLU A 16 7.85 -3.16 -1.81
C GLU A 16 7.44 -1.77 -2.34
N LEU A 17 8.36 -0.81 -2.33
CA LEU A 17 8.20 0.47 -3.04
C LEU A 17 8.71 0.35 -4.47
N LYS A 18 9.94 -0.14 -4.64
CA LYS A 18 10.67 -0.12 -5.91
C LYS A 18 10.00 -0.94 -7.00
N GLN A 19 9.69 -2.21 -6.72
CA GLN A 19 9.18 -3.12 -7.75
C GLN A 19 7.80 -2.72 -8.29
N PRO A 20 6.78 -2.38 -7.48
CA PRO A 20 5.52 -1.89 -8.03
C PRO A 20 5.66 -0.58 -8.81
N LEU A 21 6.51 0.35 -8.33
CA LEU A 21 6.80 1.61 -9.00
C LEU A 21 7.42 1.38 -10.39
N GLU A 22 8.42 0.50 -10.48
CA GLU A 22 9.07 0.15 -11.74
C GLU A 22 8.13 -0.60 -12.68
N ALA A 23 7.32 -1.53 -12.16
CA ALA A 23 6.35 -2.28 -12.95
C ALA A 23 5.27 -1.37 -13.57
N LEU A 24 4.74 -0.42 -12.81
CA LEU A 24 3.80 0.59 -13.31
C LEU A 24 4.42 1.46 -14.40
N LYS A 25 5.65 1.97 -14.17
CA LYS A 25 6.39 2.76 -15.16
C LYS A 25 6.68 1.97 -16.44
N ALA A 26 7.11 0.72 -16.30
CA ALA A 26 7.38 -0.17 -17.45
C ALA A 26 6.11 -0.48 -18.26
N ALA A 27 4.94 -0.51 -17.62
CA ALA A 27 3.65 -0.67 -18.27
C ALA A 27 3.10 0.64 -18.90
N GLY A 28 3.82 1.77 -18.76
CA GLY A 28 3.40 3.08 -19.27
C GLY A 28 2.26 3.71 -18.46
N ILE A 29 2.04 3.26 -17.22
CA ILE A 29 0.98 3.76 -16.34
C ILE A 29 1.55 4.96 -15.56
N PRO A 30 0.90 6.13 -15.60
CA PRO A 30 1.26 7.26 -14.75
C PRO A 30 1.21 6.89 -13.28
N VAL A 31 2.25 7.20 -12.54
CA VAL A 31 2.33 6.90 -11.11
C VAL A 31 2.85 8.13 -10.36
N THR A 32 2.17 8.45 -9.25
CA THR A 32 2.60 9.46 -8.28
C THR A 32 3.04 8.76 -7.02
N HIS A 33 4.25 9.03 -6.55
CA HIS A 33 4.72 8.65 -5.23
C HIS A 33 4.55 9.85 -4.29
N ALA A 34 3.67 9.74 -3.32
CA ALA A 34 3.42 10.77 -2.32
C ALA A 34 3.96 10.35 -0.95
N ALA A 35 4.60 11.29 -0.26
CA ALA A 35 5.15 11.07 1.08
C ALA A 35 4.68 12.13 2.07
N VAL A 36 4.99 11.94 3.35
CA VAL A 36 4.60 12.87 4.42
C VAL A 36 5.31 14.21 4.25
N GLU A 37 6.57 14.19 3.79
CA GLU A 37 7.38 15.39 3.57
C GLU A 37 7.94 15.41 2.14
N VAL A 38 8.19 16.61 1.59
CA VAL A 38 8.94 16.79 0.35
C VAL A 38 10.44 16.72 0.67
N SER A 39 10.89 15.53 1.02
CA SER A 39 12.29 15.21 1.31
C SER A 39 12.55 13.77 0.89
N PRO A 40 13.81 13.35 0.68
CA PRO A 40 14.11 11.99 0.28
C PRO A 40 13.49 10.95 1.23
N VAL A 41 12.96 9.89 0.64
CA VAL A 41 12.41 8.74 1.35
C VAL A 41 13.52 7.71 1.50
N GLN A 42 13.91 7.41 2.72
CA GLN A 42 14.91 6.38 3.01
C GLN A 42 14.25 5.02 3.19
N THR A 43 14.55 4.11 2.28
CA THR A 43 14.11 2.71 2.39
C THR A 43 15.05 1.89 3.28
N LEU A 44 14.54 0.73 3.71
CA LEU A 44 15.32 -0.30 4.39
C LEU A 44 15.25 -1.62 3.61
N GLU A 45 16.28 -2.43 3.74
CA GLU A 45 16.33 -3.81 3.29
C GLU A 45 16.16 -4.74 4.50
N GLY A 46 15.11 -5.58 4.47
CA GLY A 46 14.80 -6.48 5.57
C GLY A 46 14.43 -5.76 6.88
N ASP A 47 13.81 -4.60 6.79
CA ASP A 47 13.46 -3.73 7.93
C ASP A 47 14.66 -3.32 8.81
N LYS A 48 15.88 -3.35 8.27
CA LYS A 48 17.11 -3.22 9.07
C LYS A 48 18.18 -2.37 8.40
N ASP A 49 18.66 -2.81 7.25
CA ASP A 49 19.82 -2.20 6.60
C ASP A 49 19.38 -1.05 5.68
N PRO A 50 20.10 0.09 5.62
CA PRO A 50 19.75 1.18 4.73
C PRO A 50 19.77 0.76 3.26
N GLY A 51 18.66 1.02 2.56
CA GLY A 51 18.52 0.81 1.14
C GLY A 51 18.68 2.10 0.33
N GLU A 52 18.15 2.09 -0.90
CA GLU A 52 18.12 3.26 -1.79
C GLU A 52 17.22 4.37 -1.23
N THR A 53 17.46 5.60 -1.67
CA THR A 53 16.57 6.74 -1.42
C THR A 53 15.70 7.01 -2.65
N PHE A 54 14.48 7.48 -2.41
CA PHE A 54 13.53 7.86 -3.45
C PHE A 54 13.05 9.28 -3.21
N GLU A 55 12.93 10.07 -4.30
CA GLU A 55 12.33 11.39 -4.23
C GLU A 55 10.81 11.27 -4.42
N PRO A 56 9.99 11.75 -3.48
CA PRO A 56 8.55 11.77 -3.68
C PRO A 56 8.15 12.86 -4.67
N ASP A 57 7.08 12.59 -5.41
CA ASP A 57 6.52 13.54 -6.40
C ASP A 57 5.59 14.58 -5.74
N ALA A 58 4.99 14.25 -4.58
CA ALA A 58 3.99 15.08 -3.91
C ALA A 58 3.97 14.86 -2.39
N LEU A 59 3.34 15.79 -1.69
CA LEU A 59 2.92 15.61 -0.30
C LEU A 59 1.62 14.79 -0.24
N LEU A 60 1.48 13.90 0.76
CA LEU A 60 0.22 13.20 1.02
C LEU A 60 -0.95 14.15 1.18
N SER A 61 -0.74 15.29 1.86
CA SER A 61 -1.78 16.30 2.11
C SER A 61 -2.27 17.01 0.85
N ASP A 62 -1.47 17.02 -0.22
CA ASP A 62 -1.76 17.75 -1.44
C ASP A 62 -2.34 16.85 -2.55
N VAL A 63 -2.39 15.54 -2.30
CA VAL A 63 -2.94 14.57 -3.26
C VAL A 63 -4.46 14.71 -3.34
N ASN A 64 -4.97 14.90 -4.55
CA ASN A 64 -6.39 14.70 -4.82
C ASN A 64 -6.63 13.21 -5.16
N PRO A 65 -7.36 12.47 -4.31
CA PRO A 65 -7.60 11.04 -4.56
C PRO A 65 -8.32 10.78 -5.88
N ASP A 66 -9.10 11.73 -6.40
CA ASP A 66 -9.89 11.54 -7.63
C ASP A 66 -9.04 11.54 -8.91
N ASP A 67 -7.77 11.94 -8.81
CA ASP A 67 -6.83 11.91 -9.93
C ASP A 67 -6.20 10.52 -10.13
N HIS A 68 -6.51 9.54 -9.27
CA HIS A 68 -5.90 8.22 -9.25
C HIS A 68 -6.92 7.09 -9.17
N ASP A 69 -6.62 5.97 -9.85
CA ASP A 69 -7.51 4.81 -9.95
C ASP A 69 -7.12 3.67 -9.01
N VAL A 70 -5.84 3.55 -8.69
CA VAL A 70 -5.28 2.52 -7.81
C VAL A 70 -4.42 3.15 -6.72
N LEU A 71 -4.64 2.75 -5.47
CA LEU A 71 -3.81 3.11 -4.32
C LEU A 71 -2.90 1.94 -3.96
N VAL A 72 -1.58 2.18 -3.88
CA VAL A 72 -0.58 1.19 -3.46
C VAL A 72 0.02 1.59 -2.12
N ILE A 73 0.03 0.66 -1.18
CA ILE A 73 0.53 0.84 0.18
C ILE A 73 1.66 -0.18 0.42
N PRO A 74 2.92 0.22 0.23
CA PRO A 74 4.08 -0.59 0.60
C PRO A 74 4.13 -0.84 2.11
N GLY A 75 4.88 -1.86 2.50
CA GLY A 75 5.10 -2.16 3.91
C GLY A 75 6.39 -1.54 4.45
N GLY A 76 7.14 -2.34 5.20
CA GLY A 76 8.13 -1.88 6.13
C GLY A 76 7.48 -1.59 7.48
N THR A 77 7.99 -2.20 8.55
CA THR A 77 7.36 -2.10 9.88
C THR A 77 7.30 -0.65 10.37
N ILE A 78 8.42 0.09 10.26
CA ILE A 78 8.49 1.49 10.70
C ILE A 78 7.60 2.38 9.83
N ASN A 79 7.65 2.20 8.51
CA ASN A 79 6.79 2.93 7.59
C ASN A 79 5.30 2.75 7.92
N ALA A 80 4.85 1.51 8.04
CA ALA A 80 3.45 1.21 8.29
C ALA A 80 2.97 1.71 9.66
N ASP A 81 3.79 1.56 10.70
CA ASP A 81 3.48 2.05 12.04
C ASP A 81 3.33 3.58 12.08
N THR A 82 4.21 4.29 11.39
CA THR A 82 4.14 5.75 11.30
C THR A 82 3.01 6.21 10.38
N LEU A 83 2.85 5.56 9.21
CA LEU A 83 1.85 5.95 8.21
C LEU A 83 0.42 5.82 8.73
N ARG A 84 0.13 4.80 9.54
CA ARG A 84 -1.21 4.59 10.11
C ARG A 84 -1.67 5.72 11.03
N THR A 85 -0.74 6.51 11.58
CA THR A 85 -1.06 7.66 12.43
C THR A 85 -1.18 8.98 11.64
N ASN A 86 -0.94 8.95 10.33
CA ASN A 86 -1.05 10.14 9.48
C ASN A 86 -2.47 10.32 8.95
N GLU A 87 -3.12 11.42 9.32
CA GLU A 87 -4.53 11.70 8.97
C GLU A 87 -4.76 11.77 7.46
N ALA A 88 -3.80 12.32 6.68
CA ALA A 88 -3.93 12.39 5.23
C ALA A 88 -3.89 10.98 4.60
N ALA A 89 -2.99 10.10 5.07
CA ALA A 89 -2.90 8.72 4.61
C ALA A 89 -4.20 7.95 4.91
N VAL A 90 -4.72 8.06 6.12
CA VAL A 90 -5.99 7.43 6.53
C VAL A 90 -7.15 7.93 5.66
N SER A 91 -7.23 9.25 5.44
CA SER A 91 -8.28 9.87 4.60
C SER A 91 -8.20 9.41 3.14
N LEU A 92 -7.01 9.24 2.58
CA LEU A 92 -6.81 8.70 1.23
C LEU A 92 -7.36 7.27 1.13
N VAL A 93 -7.02 6.39 2.06
CA VAL A 93 -7.54 5.00 2.09
C VAL A 93 -9.07 4.99 2.17
N GLN A 94 -9.66 5.78 3.06
CA GLN A 94 -11.11 5.90 3.20
C GLN A 94 -11.78 6.40 1.90
N SER A 95 -11.16 7.37 1.23
CA SER A 95 -11.67 7.92 -0.03
C SER A 95 -11.66 6.87 -1.16
N PHE A 96 -10.56 6.11 -1.29
CA PHE A 96 -10.48 5.03 -2.29
C PHE A 96 -11.51 3.92 -2.01
N ALA A 97 -11.63 3.47 -0.77
CA ALA A 97 -12.63 2.46 -0.39
C ALA A 97 -14.05 2.95 -0.66
N LYS A 98 -14.39 4.17 -0.24
CA LYS A 98 -15.72 4.75 -0.44
C LYS A 98 -16.09 4.92 -1.91
N SER A 99 -15.14 5.23 -2.76
CA SER A 99 -15.38 5.42 -4.20
C SER A 99 -15.32 4.11 -5.01
N GLY A 100 -15.10 2.96 -4.37
CA GLY A 100 -15.05 1.65 -5.04
C GLY A 100 -13.76 1.39 -5.82
N ARG A 101 -12.73 2.22 -5.62
CA ARG A 101 -11.45 2.08 -6.33
C ARG A 101 -10.57 1.01 -5.70
N THR A 102 -9.58 0.54 -6.46
CA THR A 102 -8.68 -0.52 -6.01
C THR A 102 -7.67 -0.01 -5.00
N ILE A 103 -7.50 -0.78 -3.92
CA ILE A 103 -6.43 -0.60 -2.93
C ILE A 103 -5.56 -1.85 -2.95
N ALA A 104 -4.24 -1.67 -3.05
CA ALA A 104 -3.25 -2.73 -3.00
C ALA A 104 -2.30 -2.49 -1.82
N ALA A 105 -2.19 -3.46 -0.90
CA ALA A 105 -1.35 -3.35 0.28
C ALA A 105 -0.51 -4.61 0.49
N ILE A 106 0.76 -4.46 0.84
CA ILE A 106 1.68 -5.57 1.04
C ILE A 106 2.33 -5.52 2.43
N CYS A 107 2.65 -6.68 2.97
CA CYS A 107 3.44 -6.87 4.18
C CYS A 107 2.77 -6.22 5.41
N HIS A 108 3.35 -5.14 5.96
CA HIS A 108 2.80 -4.36 7.06
C HIS A 108 1.83 -3.27 6.60
N GLY A 109 1.76 -2.97 5.30
CA GLY A 109 0.83 -1.98 4.73
C GLY A 109 -0.63 -2.12 5.17
N PRO A 110 -1.18 -3.33 5.32
CA PRO A 110 -2.54 -3.55 5.80
C PRO A 110 -2.87 -2.99 7.19
N TRP A 111 -1.90 -2.62 8.03
CA TRP A 111 -2.20 -1.86 9.27
C TRP A 111 -2.96 -0.56 8.99
N LEU A 112 -2.67 0.09 7.87
CA LEU A 112 -3.37 1.31 7.48
C LEU A 112 -4.84 1.03 7.14
N LEU A 113 -5.17 -0.16 6.62
CA LEU A 113 -6.56 -0.56 6.37
C LEU A 113 -7.35 -0.74 7.68
N ALA A 114 -6.70 -1.30 8.72
CA ALA A 114 -7.29 -1.42 10.04
C ALA A 114 -7.54 -0.03 10.66
N GLU A 115 -6.58 0.88 10.57
CA GLU A 115 -6.71 2.25 11.09
C GLU A 115 -7.80 3.06 10.36
N ALA A 116 -7.92 2.88 9.05
CA ALA A 116 -8.93 3.54 8.23
C ALA A 116 -10.34 2.94 8.38
N ASP A 117 -10.50 1.89 9.19
CA ASP A 117 -11.76 1.17 9.41
C ASP A 117 -12.37 0.59 8.12
N VAL A 118 -11.52 0.09 7.21
CA VAL A 118 -11.94 -0.52 5.94
C VAL A 118 -11.56 -2.00 5.81
N ALA A 119 -10.99 -2.59 6.87
CA ALA A 119 -10.62 -4.00 6.89
C ALA A 119 -11.82 -4.93 7.15
N GLY A 120 -12.85 -4.45 7.82
CA GLY A 120 -14.03 -5.24 8.19
C GLY A 120 -14.73 -5.86 6.97
N GLY A 121 -15.08 -7.15 7.06
CA GLY A 121 -15.74 -7.89 5.98
C GLY A 121 -14.83 -8.30 4.81
N LYS A 122 -13.57 -7.85 4.79
CA LYS A 122 -12.59 -8.24 3.77
C LYS A 122 -11.96 -9.60 4.08
N THR A 123 -11.65 -10.36 3.03
CA THR A 123 -10.69 -11.47 3.12
C THR A 123 -9.35 -10.97 2.58
N MET A 124 -8.30 -11.05 3.39
CA MET A 124 -7.00 -10.48 3.05
C MET A 124 -5.84 -11.30 3.61
N THR A 125 -4.65 -11.04 3.08
CA THR A 125 -3.39 -11.49 3.64
C THR A 125 -2.53 -10.30 4.06
N SER A 126 -1.42 -10.58 4.72
CA SER A 126 -0.45 -9.58 5.18
C SER A 126 0.83 -10.26 5.63
N TYR A 127 1.79 -9.48 6.09
CA TYR A 127 2.86 -10.05 6.92
C TYR A 127 2.24 -10.81 8.10
N PRO A 128 2.72 -12.04 8.41
CA PRO A 128 2.04 -12.93 9.36
C PRO A 128 1.83 -12.34 10.76
N SER A 129 2.68 -11.41 11.19
CA SER A 129 2.54 -10.78 12.51
C SER A 129 1.28 -9.93 12.68
N LEU A 130 0.62 -9.53 11.57
CA LEU A 130 -0.58 -8.71 11.60
C LEU A 130 -1.88 -9.52 11.72
N GLN A 131 -1.83 -10.85 11.74
CA GLN A 131 -3.02 -11.70 11.73
C GLN A 131 -4.06 -11.32 12.79
N THR A 132 -3.60 -11.17 14.03
CA THR A 132 -4.48 -10.86 15.15
C THR A 132 -5.09 -9.47 15.01
N ASP A 133 -4.31 -8.50 14.61
CA ASP A 133 -4.76 -7.11 14.43
C ASP A 133 -5.84 -7.02 13.35
N LEU A 134 -5.62 -7.68 12.21
CA LEU A 134 -6.57 -7.67 11.09
C LEU A 134 -7.86 -8.44 11.42
N ARG A 135 -7.76 -9.58 12.13
CA ARG A 135 -8.94 -10.29 12.62
C ARG A 135 -9.74 -9.44 13.61
N ASN A 136 -9.07 -8.75 14.52
CA ASN A 136 -9.70 -7.84 15.47
C ASN A 136 -10.36 -6.65 14.77
N ALA A 137 -9.82 -6.22 13.61
CA ALA A 137 -10.44 -5.22 12.74
C ALA A 137 -11.61 -5.76 11.89
N GLY A 138 -11.97 -7.05 12.06
CA GLY A 138 -13.12 -7.66 11.38
C GLY A 138 -12.80 -8.33 10.04
N ALA A 139 -11.51 -8.49 9.68
CA ALA A 139 -11.11 -9.17 8.46
C ALA A 139 -11.02 -10.70 8.66
N THR A 140 -11.17 -11.43 7.55
CA THR A 140 -10.79 -12.84 7.45
C THR A 140 -9.37 -12.92 6.90
N TRP A 141 -8.41 -13.36 7.72
CA TRP A 141 -7.02 -13.48 7.31
C TRP A 141 -6.74 -14.86 6.69
N VAL A 142 -6.04 -14.86 5.55
CA VAL A 142 -5.62 -16.08 4.83
C VAL A 142 -4.13 -16.01 4.49
N ASP A 143 -3.46 -17.16 4.47
CA ASP A 143 -2.06 -17.26 4.06
C ASP A 143 -1.99 -17.56 2.56
N GLN A 144 -1.92 -16.52 1.74
CA GLN A 144 -1.84 -16.61 0.28
C GLN A 144 -0.83 -15.58 -0.25
N GLU A 145 -0.12 -15.95 -1.32
CA GLU A 145 0.82 -15.08 -2.01
C GLU A 145 0.15 -13.78 -2.48
N LEU A 146 -1.05 -13.90 -3.03
CA LEU A 146 -1.91 -12.79 -3.44
C LEU A 146 -3.35 -13.11 -3.08
N LYS A 147 -4.02 -12.18 -2.42
CA LYS A 147 -5.46 -12.26 -2.17
C LYS A 147 -6.16 -11.06 -2.78
N THR A 148 -7.09 -11.35 -3.69
CA THR A 148 -8.06 -10.37 -4.22
C THR A 148 -9.39 -10.53 -3.49
N CYS A 149 -9.98 -9.43 -3.05
CA CYS A 149 -11.27 -9.40 -2.39
C CYS A 149 -12.11 -8.21 -2.87
N GLU A 150 -13.26 -8.50 -3.48
CA GLU A 150 -14.20 -7.50 -4.02
C GLU A 150 -15.37 -7.18 -3.06
N ALA A 151 -15.39 -7.78 -1.87
CA ALA A 151 -16.42 -7.51 -0.87
C ALA A 151 -16.39 -6.03 -0.42
N GLU A 152 -17.45 -5.58 0.25
CA GLU A 152 -17.56 -4.25 0.85
C GLU A 152 -17.41 -3.07 -0.13
N GLY A 153 -17.69 -3.31 -1.41
CA GLY A 153 -17.84 -2.25 -2.42
C GLY A 153 -16.55 -1.71 -3.03
N PHE A 154 -15.38 -2.26 -2.73
CA PHE A 154 -14.11 -1.93 -3.40
C PHE A 154 -13.22 -3.16 -3.59
N THR A 155 -12.28 -3.09 -4.53
CA THR A 155 -11.32 -4.17 -4.75
C THR A 155 -10.10 -3.98 -3.85
N LEU A 156 -9.76 -5.02 -3.07
CA LEU A 156 -8.57 -5.07 -2.25
C LEU A 156 -7.63 -6.15 -2.76
N LEU A 157 -6.38 -5.79 -3.05
CA LEU A 157 -5.27 -6.68 -3.37
C LEU A 157 -4.30 -6.71 -2.19
N THR A 158 -3.96 -7.90 -1.68
CA THR A 158 -2.99 -8.01 -0.59
C THR A 158 -2.00 -9.12 -0.82
N SER A 159 -0.75 -8.92 -0.34
CA SER A 159 0.36 -9.88 -0.34
C SER A 159 1.13 -9.83 0.97
N ARG A 160 2.03 -10.81 1.22
CA ARG A 160 2.59 -11.06 2.56
C ARG A 160 3.93 -10.39 2.82
N ASN A 161 4.82 -10.40 1.83
CA ASN A 161 6.22 -10.02 1.99
C ASN A 161 6.90 -9.84 0.62
N PRO A 162 8.18 -9.41 0.55
CA PRO A 162 8.88 -9.22 -0.72
C PRO A 162 8.93 -10.44 -1.64
N GLY A 163 8.84 -11.66 -1.10
CA GLY A 163 8.77 -12.89 -1.91
C GLY A 163 7.54 -12.99 -2.80
N ASP A 164 6.50 -12.22 -2.52
CA ASP A 164 5.23 -12.20 -3.26
C ASP A 164 5.16 -11.07 -4.33
N LEU A 165 6.23 -10.29 -4.49
CA LEU A 165 6.20 -9.05 -5.30
C LEU A 165 5.92 -9.25 -6.78
N ASP A 166 6.29 -10.40 -7.36
CA ASP A 166 5.97 -10.70 -8.76
C ASP A 166 4.45 -10.75 -8.97
N ALA A 167 3.74 -11.50 -8.12
CA ALA A 167 2.29 -11.61 -8.18
C ALA A 167 1.60 -10.29 -7.80
N PHE A 168 2.09 -9.61 -6.76
CA PHE A 168 1.56 -8.34 -6.29
C PHE A 168 1.69 -7.24 -7.35
N SER A 169 2.89 -7.03 -7.90
CA SER A 169 3.15 -5.99 -8.90
C SER A 169 2.37 -6.23 -10.20
N SER A 170 2.26 -7.51 -10.63
CA SER A 170 1.42 -7.85 -11.78
C SER A 170 -0.05 -7.48 -11.56
N ALA A 171 -0.59 -7.83 -10.38
CA ALA A 171 -1.98 -7.51 -10.04
C ALA A 171 -2.24 -6.00 -9.94
N VAL A 172 -1.28 -5.23 -9.41
CA VAL A 172 -1.33 -3.76 -9.37
C VAL A 172 -1.36 -3.15 -10.77
N VAL A 173 -0.49 -3.63 -11.66
CA VAL A 173 -0.47 -3.20 -13.08
C VAL A 173 -1.77 -3.52 -13.77
N ASP A 174 -2.32 -4.72 -13.58
CA ASP A 174 -3.59 -5.14 -14.20
C ASP A 174 -4.78 -4.31 -13.69
N ALA A 175 -4.78 -3.95 -12.41
CA ALA A 175 -5.81 -3.07 -11.83
C ALA A 175 -5.73 -1.62 -12.31
N ALA A 176 -4.57 -1.19 -12.81
CA ALA A 176 -4.30 0.18 -13.28
C ALA A 176 -4.32 0.30 -14.83
N ARG A 177 -4.77 -0.73 -15.55
CA ARG A 177 -5.01 -0.72 -17.01
C ARG A 177 -6.47 -0.43 -17.32
#